data_437b218f4adbc034df558b9372138c81
#
_entry.id   437b218f4adbc034df558b9372138c81
#
_cell.length_a   1.000
_cell.length_b   1.000
_cell.length_c   1.000
_cell.angle_alpha   90.00
_cell.angle_beta   90.00
_cell.angle_gamma   90.00
#
_symmetry.space_group_name_H-M   'P 1'
#
loop_
_entity.id
_entity.type
_entity.pdbx_description
1 polymer ?
#
loop_
_entity_poly.entity_id
_entity_poly.type
_entity_poly.pdbx_seq_one_letter_code
_entity_poly.pdbx_strand_id
1 'polypeptide(L)'
;YNNLSFNPKKNNFSTIGYTANHPLLIGKNDYKFYDVAYPVTELFFKSVFSQGQLTDALFTSNINRNTNFLLAFKALRSLGKYQNSLSGSKHFRFGFSFVNENLDSKLFFISQKLEKKENGGLNDASLINFISGDEEFKERSKLNVNFEDAENIFQTRNLFFNNKLLIINKNKNLVFLSYNLDYETTNNKYQQDQASYLYGSIDPNKSEINDHYKFRSLKNKFSIHTKTK
;
A
#
# COMPACT_ATOMS: atom_id res chain seq x y z
N TYR A 1 3.69 -17.85 -11.43
CA TYR A 1 2.23 -17.75 -11.55
C TYR A 1 1.71 -17.17 -10.25
N ASN A 2 1.35 -15.89 -10.24
CA ASN A 2 0.65 -15.30 -9.12
C ASN A 2 -0.78 -15.83 -9.15
N ASN A 3 -1.10 -16.75 -8.26
CA ASN A 3 -2.46 -17.07 -7.94
C ASN A 3 -3.09 -15.81 -7.32
N LEU A 4 -3.78 -15.03 -8.12
CA LEU A 4 -4.77 -14.06 -7.65
C LEU A 4 -5.96 -14.84 -7.10
N SER A 5 -5.76 -15.54 -5.97
CA SER A 5 -6.88 -16.09 -5.24
C SER A 5 -7.66 -14.90 -4.70
N PHE A 6 -8.78 -14.64 -5.34
CA PHE A 6 -9.80 -13.75 -4.83
C PHE A 6 -10.26 -14.32 -3.48
N ASN A 7 -9.72 -13.79 -2.41
CA ASN A 7 -10.15 -14.13 -1.07
C ASN A 7 -11.26 -13.12 -0.69
N PRO A 8 -12.53 -13.47 -0.80
CA PRO A 8 -13.60 -12.60 -0.39
C PRO A 8 -13.54 -12.51 1.15
N LYS A 9 -12.70 -11.64 1.68
CA LYS A 9 -12.89 -11.20 3.06
C LYS A 9 -14.31 -10.65 3.11
N LYS A 10 -15.16 -11.23 3.92
CA LYS A 10 -16.48 -10.72 4.26
C LYS A 10 -16.30 -9.36 4.97
N ASN A 11 -16.04 -8.33 4.22
CA ASN A 11 -16.18 -6.98 4.70
C ASN A 11 -17.65 -6.61 4.51
N ASN A 12 -18.33 -6.26 5.58
CA ASN A 12 -19.72 -5.80 5.55
C ASN A 12 -19.90 -4.49 4.75
N PHE A 13 -18.80 -3.87 4.32
CA PHE A 13 -18.76 -2.68 3.49
C PHE A 13 -17.90 -2.95 2.26
N SER A 14 -18.36 -2.49 1.11
CA SER A 14 -17.56 -2.51 -0.12
C SER A 14 -16.28 -1.69 0.09
N THR A 15 -15.16 -2.23 -0.38
CA THR A 15 -13.93 -1.44 -0.46
C THR A 15 -14.12 -0.34 -1.47
N ILE A 16 -13.83 0.90 -1.06
CA ILE A 16 -14.00 2.07 -1.91
C ILE A 16 -12.73 2.27 -2.75
N GLY A 17 -12.93 2.63 -4.01
CA GLY A 17 -11.86 2.86 -4.99
C GLY A 17 -11.40 1.59 -5.71
N TYR A 18 -10.44 1.78 -6.60
CA TYR A 18 -9.86 0.71 -7.41
C TYR A 18 -8.98 -0.22 -6.57
N THR A 19 -9.39 -1.48 -6.42
CA THR A 19 -8.78 -2.44 -5.49
C THR A 19 -7.75 -3.39 -6.11
N ALA A 20 -7.57 -3.38 -7.44
CA ALA A 20 -6.69 -4.34 -8.12
C ALA A 20 -5.22 -4.27 -7.68
N ASN A 21 -4.74 -3.09 -7.28
CA ASN A 21 -3.38 -2.90 -6.79
C ASN A 21 -3.25 -2.98 -5.26
N HIS A 22 -4.36 -3.14 -4.52
CA HIS A 22 -4.35 -3.24 -3.06
C HIS A 22 -3.51 -4.40 -2.50
N PRO A 23 -3.31 -5.54 -3.21
CA PRO A 23 -2.36 -6.57 -2.77
C PRO A 23 -0.92 -6.08 -2.60
N LEU A 24 -0.54 -4.96 -3.21
CA LEU A 24 0.76 -4.33 -3.02
C LEU A 24 0.87 -3.56 -1.70
N LEU A 25 -0.25 -3.27 -1.04
CA LEU A 25 -0.27 -2.56 0.22
C LEU A 25 0.13 -3.48 1.38
N ILE A 26 0.97 -2.97 2.24
CA ILE A 26 1.35 -3.63 3.49
C ILE A 26 0.26 -3.34 4.51
N GLY A 27 -0.42 -4.39 4.96
CA GLY A 27 -1.45 -4.31 5.99
C GLY A 27 -0.85 -4.23 7.40
N LYS A 28 -1.69 -3.89 8.37
CA LYS A 28 -1.32 -3.85 9.79
C LYS A 28 -0.77 -5.18 10.29
N ASN A 29 -1.32 -6.31 9.82
CA ASN A 29 -0.91 -7.65 10.25
C ASN A 29 0.40 -8.11 9.61
N ASP A 30 0.85 -7.44 8.55
CA ASP A 30 2.09 -7.77 7.84
C ASP A 30 3.28 -6.97 8.37
N TYR A 31 3.03 -6.05 9.31
CA TYR A 31 4.08 -5.23 9.92
C TYR A 31 4.92 -6.05 10.89
N LYS A 32 6.24 -5.97 10.74
CA LYS A 32 7.19 -6.71 11.58
C LYS A 32 7.97 -5.75 12.47
N PHE A 33 8.08 -6.11 13.74
CA PHE A 33 9.03 -5.52 14.68
C PHE A 33 10.26 -6.41 14.76
N TYR A 34 11.39 -5.81 15.02
CA TYR A 34 12.68 -6.49 15.06
C TYR A 34 13.28 -6.42 16.46
N ASP A 35 14.13 -7.39 16.74
CA ASP A 35 15.05 -7.41 17.86
C ASP A 35 16.35 -8.03 17.33
N VAL A 36 17.43 -7.22 17.30
CA VAL A 36 18.66 -7.56 16.59
C VAL A 36 19.86 -7.38 17.49
N ALA A 37 20.79 -8.34 17.47
CA ALA A 37 22.04 -8.24 18.25
C ALA A 37 22.98 -7.13 17.74
N TYR A 38 22.96 -6.88 16.44
CA TYR A 38 23.75 -5.84 15.74
C TYR A 38 22.85 -5.07 14.78
N PRO A 39 23.23 -3.83 14.40
CA PRO A 39 22.54 -3.10 13.36
C PRO A 39 22.47 -3.91 12.07
N VAL A 40 21.28 -3.97 11.47
CA VAL A 40 21.02 -4.69 10.22
C VAL A 40 20.62 -3.69 9.15
N THR A 41 21.32 -3.72 8.02
CA THR A 41 20.97 -2.99 6.81
C THR A 41 20.72 -3.99 5.69
N GLU A 42 19.58 -3.89 5.06
CA GLU A 42 19.23 -4.63 3.87
C GLU A 42 19.00 -3.63 2.74
N LEU A 43 19.65 -3.82 1.60
CA LEU A 43 19.49 -2.99 0.43
C LEU A 43 19.34 -3.89 -0.79
N PHE A 44 18.20 -3.79 -1.44
CA PHE A 44 17.91 -4.49 -2.68
C PHE A 44 17.57 -3.49 -3.78
N PHE A 45 18.24 -3.62 -4.91
CA PHE A 45 17.96 -2.83 -6.09
C PHE A 45 17.88 -3.74 -7.32
N LYS A 46 16.85 -3.55 -8.12
CA LYS A 46 16.69 -4.25 -9.41
C LYS A 46 16.19 -3.27 -10.46
N SER A 47 16.84 -3.24 -11.61
CA SER A 47 16.38 -2.49 -12.77
C SER A 47 16.17 -3.41 -13.96
N VAL A 48 15.22 -3.05 -14.80
CA VAL A 48 14.98 -3.68 -16.11
C VAL A 48 15.04 -2.56 -17.14
N PHE A 49 15.90 -2.72 -18.12
CA PHE A 49 16.14 -1.71 -19.15
C PHE A 49 14.81 -1.28 -19.80
N SER A 50 14.58 0.02 -19.88
CA SER A 50 13.39 0.67 -20.46
C SER A 50 12.03 0.21 -19.86
N GLN A 51 11.99 -0.56 -18.76
CA GLN A 51 10.74 -1.07 -18.22
C GLN A 51 10.47 -0.69 -16.78
N GLY A 52 11.49 -0.53 -15.95
CA GLY A 52 11.25 -0.13 -14.58
C GLY A 52 12.37 -0.46 -13.61
N GLN A 53 12.12 -0.14 -12.36
CA GLN A 53 13.09 -0.34 -11.28
C GLN A 53 12.37 -0.61 -9.95
N LEU A 54 13.03 -1.39 -9.11
CA LEU A 54 12.62 -1.71 -7.75
C LEU A 54 13.77 -1.39 -6.80
N THR A 55 13.48 -0.63 -5.76
CA THR A 55 14.35 -0.39 -4.63
C THR A 55 13.66 -0.86 -3.37
N ASP A 56 14.34 -1.62 -2.52
CA ASP A 56 13.86 -2.02 -1.19
C ASP A 56 15.03 -1.84 -0.22
N ALA A 57 14.86 -0.95 0.76
CA ALA A 57 15.86 -0.60 1.73
C ALA A 57 15.27 -0.72 3.14
N LEU A 58 15.99 -1.36 4.04
CA LEU A 58 15.63 -1.52 5.44
C LEU A 58 16.84 -1.30 6.31
N PHE A 59 16.66 -0.55 7.38
CA PHE A 59 17.62 -0.38 8.45
C PHE A 59 16.93 -0.59 9.80
N THR A 60 17.49 -1.43 10.65
CA THR A 60 17.01 -1.64 12.02
C THR A 60 18.19 -1.77 12.97
N SER A 61 18.02 -1.22 14.16
CA SER A 61 19.03 -1.29 15.22
C SER A 61 18.38 -1.26 16.60
N ASN A 62 18.97 -1.96 17.52
CA ASN A 62 18.69 -1.79 18.94
C ASN A 62 19.49 -0.58 19.49
N ILE A 63 18.79 0.36 20.10
CA ILE A 63 19.40 1.49 20.82
C ILE A 63 19.97 0.98 22.16
N ASN A 64 19.26 0.06 22.77
CA ASN A 64 19.63 -0.69 23.98
C ASN A 64 18.91 -2.03 24.01
N ARG A 65 19.08 -2.83 25.07
CA ARG A 65 18.50 -4.18 25.20
C ARG A 65 16.97 -4.22 25.07
N ASN A 66 16.30 -3.11 25.34
CA ASN A 66 14.85 -3.05 25.43
C ASN A 66 14.22 -2.26 24.27
N THR A 67 15.03 -1.56 23.49
CA THR A 67 14.55 -0.56 22.53
C THR A 67 15.09 -0.84 21.14
N ASN A 68 14.20 -1.05 20.17
CA ASN A 68 14.54 -1.18 18.77
C ASN A 68 13.83 -0.10 17.93
N PHE A 69 14.46 0.30 16.84
CA PHE A 69 13.83 1.11 15.81
C PHE A 69 14.07 0.54 14.41
N LEU A 70 13.16 0.85 13.52
CA LEU A 70 13.16 0.43 12.12
C LEU A 70 12.88 1.64 11.23
N LEU A 71 13.66 1.77 10.16
CA LEU A 71 13.38 2.61 9.01
C LEU A 71 13.40 1.74 7.76
N ALA A 72 12.38 1.84 6.92
CA ALA A 72 12.38 1.11 5.66
C ALA A 72 11.66 1.91 4.56
N PHE A 73 12.18 1.75 3.35
CA PHE A 73 11.64 2.37 2.16
C PHE A 73 11.62 1.36 1.01
N LYS A 74 10.47 1.24 0.36
CA LYS A 74 10.33 0.41 -0.83
C LYS A 74 9.66 1.21 -1.94
N ALA A 75 10.24 1.19 -3.12
CA ALA A 75 9.67 1.84 -4.30
C ALA A 75 9.75 0.90 -5.50
N LEU A 76 8.65 0.83 -6.22
CA LEU A 76 8.54 0.15 -7.50
C LEU A 76 8.05 1.15 -8.55
N ARG A 77 8.67 1.14 -9.71
CA ARG A 77 8.18 1.85 -10.89
C ARG A 77 8.25 0.90 -12.09
N SER A 78 7.16 0.79 -12.82
CA SER A 78 7.05 0.04 -14.07
C SER A 78 6.43 0.94 -15.14
N LEU A 79 7.08 1.07 -16.27
CA LEU A 79 6.56 1.87 -17.38
C LEU A 79 5.43 1.15 -18.11
N GLY A 80 5.40 -0.19 -18.02
CA GLY A 80 4.47 -1.02 -18.78
C GLY A 80 4.93 -1.19 -20.25
N LYS A 81 4.17 -1.93 -21.02
CA LYS A 81 4.46 -2.20 -22.44
C LYS A 81 3.61 -1.35 -23.38
N TYR A 82 2.46 -0.89 -22.94
CA TYR A 82 1.54 -0.08 -23.72
C TYR A 82 1.69 1.40 -23.35
N GLN A 83 1.18 2.26 -24.20
CA GLN A 83 1.05 3.69 -23.91
C GLN A 83 0.23 3.89 -22.65
N ASN A 84 0.51 4.94 -21.89
CA ASN A 84 -0.17 5.32 -20.65
C ASN A 84 -0.42 4.16 -19.67
N SER A 85 0.60 3.30 -19.45
CA SER A 85 0.49 2.12 -18.56
C SER A 85 1.48 2.14 -17.39
N LEU A 86 2.04 3.31 -17.06
CA LEU A 86 2.93 3.47 -15.92
C LEU A 86 2.23 3.07 -14.62
N SER A 87 2.92 2.25 -13.83
CA SER A 87 2.50 1.87 -12.48
C SER A 87 3.65 2.12 -11.50
N GLY A 88 3.32 2.67 -10.34
CA GLY A 88 4.28 2.94 -9.28
C GLY A 88 3.73 2.60 -7.91
N SER A 89 4.61 2.20 -7.02
CA SER A 89 4.30 2.10 -5.59
C SER A 89 5.45 2.65 -4.77
N LYS A 90 5.13 3.34 -3.67
CA LYS A 90 6.09 3.84 -2.70
C LYS A 90 5.59 3.54 -1.30
N HIS A 91 6.45 2.94 -0.47
CA HIS A 91 6.15 2.59 0.90
C HIS A 91 7.26 3.10 1.80
N PHE A 92 6.92 3.95 2.74
CA PHE A 92 7.80 4.34 3.83
C PHE A 92 7.29 3.74 5.12
N ARG A 93 8.16 3.14 5.92
CA ARG A 93 7.85 2.50 7.19
C ARG A 93 8.80 2.99 8.26
N PHE A 94 8.23 3.35 9.39
CA PHE A 94 8.95 3.63 10.61
C PHE A 94 8.38 2.73 11.73
N GLY A 95 9.25 2.12 12.51
CA GLY A 95 8.89 1.29 13.65
C GLY A 95 9.71 1.64 14.86
N PHE A 96 9.08 1.57 16.01
CA PHE A 96 9.72 1.72 17.30
C PHE A 96 9.10 0.70 18.26
N SER A 97 9.93 -0.01 19.00
CA SER A 97 9.50 -0.91 20.05
C SER A 97 10.32 -0.73 21.31
N PHE A 98 9.64 -0.76 22.44
CA PHE A 98 10.23 -0.79 23.75
C PHE A 98 9.61 -1.95 24.54
N VAL A 99 10.41 -2.91 24.94
CA VAL A 99 9.93 -4.10 25.64
C VAL A 99 10.79 -4.34 26.88
N ASN A 100 10.16 -4.36 28.05
CA ASN A 100 10.77 -4.80 29.30
C ASN A 100 9.80 -5.72 30.07
N GLU A 101 10.14 -6.11 31.28
CA GLU A 101 9.33 -7.02 32.12
C GLU A 101 7.90 -6.50 32.38
N ASN A 102 7.73 -5.18 32.47
CA ASN A 102 6.46 -4.55 32.87
C ASN A 102 5.74 -3.86 31.73
N LEU A 103 6.43 -3.49 30.65
CA LEU A 103 5.90 -2.68 29.56
C LEU A 103 6.31 -3.25 28.20
N ASP A 104 5.33 -3.51 27.34
CA ASP A 104 5.48 -3.75 25.90
C ASP A 104 4.80 -2.62 25.14
N SER A 105 5.61 -1.73 24.56
CA SER A 105 5.15 -0.56 23.81
C SER A 105 5.66 -0.63 22.39
N LYS A 106 4.75 -0.55 21.43
CA LYS A 106 5.04 -0.65 20.00
C LYS A 106 4.35 0.47 19.25
N LEU A 107 5.13 1.17 18.44
CA LEU A 107 4.66 2.21 17.54
C LEU A 107 5.11 1.85 16.14
N PHE A 108 4.22 1.96 15.17
CA PHE A 108 4.63 2.03 13.78
C PHE A 108 3.86 3.08 13.00
N PHE A 109 4.51 3.62 12.02
CA PHE A 109 3.95 4.49 11.00
C PHE A 109 4.26 3.92 9.63
N ILE A 110 3.27 3.89 8.78
CA ILE A 110 3.43 3.52 7.37
C ILE A 110 2.73 4.53 6.47
N SER A 111 3.44 5.02 5.47
CA SER A 111 2.89 5.87 4.41
C SER A 111 3.08 5.15 3.08
N GLN A 112 1.98 4.93 2.37
CA GLN A 112 1.97 4.16 1.12
C GLN A 112 1.28 4.97 0.04
N LYS A 113 1.85 4.95 -1.17
CA LYS A 113 1.28 5.57 -2.37
C LYS A 113 1.33 4.57 -3.51
N LEU A 114 0.21 4.37 -4.18
CA LEU A 114 0.10 3.67 -5.44
C LEU A 114 -0.27 4.69 -6.51
N GLU A 115 0.46 4.67 -7.60
CA GLU A 115 0.21 5.52 -8.78
C GLU A 115 -0.01 4.60 -9.97
N LYS A 116 -1.01 4.88 -10.75
CA LYS A 116 -1.28 4.14 -11.98
C LYS A 116 -1.83 5.07 -13.04
N LYS A 117 -1.21 5.05 -14.20
CA LYS A 117 -1.81 5.61 -15.40
C LYS A 117 -2.75 4.57 -15.99
N GLU A 118 -3.95 5.02 -16.36
CA GLU A 118 -5.00 4.18 -16.90
C GLU A 118 -5.13 4.47 -18.40
N ASN A 119 -5.06 3.43 -19.21
CA ASN A 119 -5.10 3.60 -20.67
C ASN A 119 -6.43 3.21 -21.33
N GLY A 120 -7.38 2.70 -20.54
CA GLY A 120 -8.69 2.32 -21.08
C GLY A 120 -8.70 1.17 -22.10
N GLY A 121 -7.54 0.49 -22.29
CA GLY A 121 -7.37 -0.55 -23.30
C GLY A 121 -7.00 0.00 -24.67
N LEU A 122 -6.86 -0.89 -25.65
CA LEU A 122 -6.57 -0.51 -27.04
C LEU A 122 -7.80 0.13 -27.69
N ASN A 123 -7.60 1.12 -28.54
CA ASN A 123 -8.68 1.61 -29.38
C ASN A 123 -8.99 0.60 -30.50
N ASP A 124 -10.13 0.75 -31.18
CA ASP A 124 -10.63 -0.22 -32.16
C ASP A 124 -9.61 -0.48 -33.30
N ALA A 125 -8.98 0.54 -33.81
CA ALA A 125 -7.96 0.42 -34.87
C ALA A 125 -6.74 -0.38 -34.39
N SER A 126 -6.23 -0.09 -33.19
CA SER A 126 -5.12 -0.80 -32.61
C SER A 126 -5.47 -2.22 -32.18
N LEU A 127 -6.73 -2.49 -31.86
CA LEU A 127 -7.21 -3.84 -31.56
C LEU A 127 -7.14 -4.71 -32.83
N ILE A 128 -7.56 -4.20 -33.97
CA ILE A 128 -7.44 -4.88 -35.27
C ILE A 128 -5.97 -5.18 -35.58
N ASN A 129 -5.09 -4.21 -35.43
CA ASN A 129 -3.65 -4.36 -35.65
C ASN A 129 -3.01 -5.37 -34.69
N PHE A 130 -3.48 -5.40 -33.44
CA PHE A 130 -3.02 -6.38 -32.47
C PHE A 130 -3.42 -7.82 -32.85
N ILE A 131 -4.64 -8.00 -33.34
CA ILE A 131 -5.19 -9.32 -33.73
C ILE A 131 -4.57 -9.80 -35.03
N SER A 132 -4.31 -8.92 -36.00
CA SER A 132 -3.67 -9.27 -37.28
C SER A 132 -2.27 -9.90 -37.10
N GLY A 133 -1.58 -9.56 -35.99
CA GLY A 133 -0.25 -10.06 -35.70
C GLY A 133 0.84 -9.46 -36.57
N ASP A 134 0.59 -8.31 -37.21
CA ASP A 134 1.54 -7.60 -38.04
C ASP A 134 2.84 -7.32 -37.26
N GLU A 135 3.97 -7.53 -37.93
CA GLU A 135 5.33 -7.36 -37.40
C GLU A 135 5.55 -5.94 -36.82
N GLU A 136 4.98 -4.93 -37.48
CA GLU A 136 5.09 -3.52 -37.06
C GLU A 136 4.50 -3.29 -35.68
N PHE A 137 3.43 -4.02 -35.31
CA PHE A 137 2.71 -3.86 -34.05
C PHE A 137 3.13 -4.87 -32.96
N LYS A 138 4.18 -5.66 -33.19
CA LYS A 138 4.82 -6.48 -32.13
C LYS A 138 5.34 -5.61 -30.99
N GLU A 139 5.79 -4.40 -31.30
CA GLU A 139 6.14 -3.40 -30.30
C GLU A 139 4.86 -2.75 -29.75
N ARG A 140 4.46 -3.16 -28.54
CA ARG A 140 3.19 -2.77 -27.93
C ARG A 140 3.05 -1.27 -27.66
N SER A 141 4.16 -0.55 -27.56
CA SER A 141 4.18 0.92 -27.40
C SER A 141 3.67 1.68 -28.63
N LYS A 142 3.60 1.04 -29.80
CA LYS A 142 3.07 1.61 -31.05
C LYS A 142 1.54 1.52 -31.15
N LEU A 143 0.91 0.73 -30.28
CA LEU A 143 -0.54 0.58 -30.26
C LEU A 143 -1.18 1.72 -29.49
N ASN A 144 -2.12 2.42 -30.12
CA ASN A 144 -2.85 3.51 -29.50
C ASN A 144 -3.89 2.99 -28.49
N VAL A 145 -4.10 3.74 -27.47
CA VAL A 145 -4.97 3.44 -26.34
C VAL A 145 -6.15 4.40 -26.28
N ASN A 146 -7.16 4.05 -25.51
CA ASN A 146 -8.36 4.88 -25.38
C ASN A 146 -8.15 6.12 -24.51
N PHE A 147 -7.24 6.04 -23.51
CA PHE A 147 -6.94 7.16 -22.60
C PHE A 147 -5.44 7.44 -22.58
N GLU A 148 -5.06 8.69 -22.80
CA GLU A 148 -3.67 9.14 -22.73
C GLU A 148 -3.39 10.00 -21.49
N ASP A 149 -4.43 10.44 -20.79
CA ASP A 149 -4.42 11.47 -19.73
C ASP A 149 -4.96 10.99 -18.39
N ALA A 150 -5.50 9.75 -18.32
CA ALA A 150 -6.11 9.24 -17.11
C ALA A 150 -5.08 8.73 -16.08
N GLU A 151 -5.24 9.14 -14.83
CA GLU A 151 -4.37 8.77 -13.71
C GLU A 151 -5.18 8.41 -12.46
N ASN A 152 -4.76 7.36 -11.78
CA ASN A 152 -5.29 6.98 -10.47
C ASN A 152 -4.17 7.04 -9.43
N ILE A 153 -4.42 7.76 -8.32
CA ILE A 153 -3.51 7.90 -7.19
C ILE A 153 -4.22 7.45 -5.93
N PHE A 154 -3.72 6.38 -5.34
CA PHE A 154 -4.16 5.87 -4.05
C PHE A 154 -3.09 6.11 -3.00
N GLN A 155 -3.45 6.75 -1.88
CA GLN A 155 -2.55 7.01 -0.77
C GLN A 155 -3.17 6.54 0.54
N THR A 156 -2.39 5.87 1.38
CA THR A 156 -2.79 5.55 2.73
C THR A 156 -1.66 5.85 3.71
N ARG A 157 -2.05 6.32 4.91
CA ARG A 157 -1.14 6.54 6.03
C ARG A 157 -1.76 5.95 7.27
N ASN A 158 -1.01 5.11 7.94
CA ASN A 158 -1.43 4.43 9.14
C ASN A 158 -0.43 4.71 10.26
N LEU A 159 -0.96 5.12 11.41
CA LEU A 159 -0.22 5.22 12.66
C LEU A 159 -0.86 4.24 13.63
N PHE A 160 -0.07 3.32 14.12
CA PHE A 160 -0.49 2.34 15.10
C PHE A 160 0.38 2.45 16.35
N PHE A 161 -0.29 2.51 17.50
CA PHE A 161 0.36 2.47 18.80
C PHE A 161 -0.28 1.38 19.65
N ASN A 162 0.52 0.47 20.16
CA ASN A 162 0.12 -0.57 21.09
C ASN A 162 0.93 -0.41 22.35
N ASN A 163 0.28 -0.40 23.49
CA ASN A 163 0.89 -0.35 24.80
C ASN A 163 0.25 -1.42 25.69
N LYS A 164 1.08 -2.25 26.33
CA LYS A 164 0.65 -3.27 27.27
C LYS A 164 1.48 -3.14 28.53
N LEU A 165 0.82 -2.77 29.63
CA LEU A 165 1.42 -2.53 30.93
C LEU A 165 1.01 -3.63 31.91
N LEU A 166 1.97 -4.21 32.61
CA LEU A 166 1.73 -5.12 33.72
C LEU A 166 1.39 -4.32 34.98
N ILE A 167 0.16 -4.45 35.48
CA ILE A 167 -0.33 -3.71 36.66
C ILE A 167 -0.17 -4.56 37.91
N ILE A 168 -0.50 -5.85 37.85
CA ILE A 168 -0.48 -6.75 39.00
C ILE A 168 0.36 -7.99 38.67
N ASN A 169 1.31 -8.26 39.55
CA ASN A 169 2.14 -9.49 39.53
C ASN A 169 2.13 -10.09 40.92
N LYS A 170 1.07 -10.79 41.29
CA LYS A 170 0.91 -11.43 42.61
C LYS A 170 0.36 -12.85 42.48
N ASN A 171 0.89 -13.79 43.29
CA ASN A 171 0.30 -15.11 43.53
C ASN A 171 -0.14 -15.86 42.27
N LYS A 172 0.75 -16.03 41.31
CA LYS A 172 0.48 -16.68 40.00
C LYS A 172 -0.45 -15.88 39.05
N ASN A 173 -1.01 -14.73 39.44
CA ASN A 173 -1.86 -13.96 38.62
C ASN A 173 -1.13 -12.72 38.07
N LEU A 174 -1.19 -12.55 36.77
CA LEU A 174 -0.73 -11.35 36.05
C LEU A 174 -1.91 -10.62 35.52
N VAL A 175 -1.97 -9.32 35.74
CA VAL A 175 -3.01 -8.43 35.14
C VAL A 175 -2.32 -7.39 34.31
N PHE A 176 -2.72 -7.32 33.04
CA PHE A 176 -2.22 -6.36 32.05
C PHE A 176 -3.30 -5.38 31.64
N LEU A 177 -2.96 -4.11 31.58
CA LEU A 177 -3.73 -3.09 30.89
C LEU A 177 -3.15 -2.91 29.48
N SER A 178 -4.00 -2.97 28.47
CA SER A 178 -3.59 -2.74 27.09
C SER A 178 -4.36 -1.58 26.48
N TYR A 179 -3.64 -0.71 25.77
CA TYR A 179 -4.19 0.36 24.98
C TYR A 179 -3.72 0.25 23.53
N ASN A 180 -4.64 0.29 22.60
CA ASN A 180 -4.35 0.31 21.16
C ASN A 180 -4.97 1.56 20.55
N LEU A 181 -4.16 2.30 19.81
CA LEU A 181 -4.58 3.39 18.95
C LEU A 181 -4.27 3.00 17.51
N ASP A 182 -5.25 3.16 16.64
CA ASP A 182 -5.13 2.90 15.21
C ASP A 182 -5.72 4.09 14.45
N TYR A 183 -4.85 4.89 13.84
CA TYR A 183 -5.23 6.02 13.01
C TYR A 183 -4.89 5.74 11.57
N GLU A 184 -5.90 5.82 10.71
CA GLU A 184 -5.78 5.57 9.28
C GLU A 184 -6.34 6.74 8.47
N THR A 185 -5.62 7.13 7.45
CA THR A 185 -6.12 8.02 6.41
C THR A 185 -5.96 7.35 5.05
N THR A 186 -7.01 7.35 4.26
CA THR A 186 -7.00 6.87 2.88
C THR A 186 -7.48 7.98 1.97
N ASN A 187 -6.79 8.18 0.87
CA ASN A 187 -7.09 9.16 -0.15
C ASN A 187 -6.98 8.47 -1.51
N ASN A 188 -8.03 8.52 -2.29
CA ASN A 188 -8.04 8.05 -3.68
C ASN A 188 -8.45 9.18 -4.59
N LYS A 189 -7.67 9.40 -5.64
CA LYS A 189 -7.93 10.42 -6.65
C LYS A 189 -7.86 9.76 -8.02
N TYR A 190 -8.93 9.88 -8.79
CA TYR A 190 -8.94 9.61 -10.22
C TYR A 190 -9.08 10.92 -10.97
N GLN A 191 -8.26 11.14 -11.96
CA GLN A 191 -8.27 12.34 -12.78
C GLN A 191 -8.12 11.95 -14.25
N GLN A 192 -8.94 12.59 -15.08
CA GLN A 192 -8.88 12.49 -16.54
C GLN A 192 -9.32 13.83 -17.13
N ASP A 193 -8.48 14.45 -17.94
CA ASP A 193 -8.73 15.79 -18.49
C ASP A 193 -9.74 15.76 -19.65
N GLN A 194 -9.79 14.64 -20.37
CA GLN A 194 -10.74 14.43 -21.46
C GLN A 194 -11.59 13.19 -21.19
N ALA A 195 -12.81 13.39 -20.73
CA ALA A 195 -13.74 12.30 -20.46
C ALA A 195 -14.04 11.51 -21.73
N SER A 196 -13.85 10.20 -21.67
CA SER A 196 -14.09 9.31 -22.79
C SER A 196 -15.56 8.92 -22.91
N TYR A 197 -16.03 8.72 -24.14
CA TYR A 197 -17.35 8.13 -24.43
C TYR A 197 -17.57 6.76 -23.80
N LEU A 198 -16.52 6.03 -23.42
CA LEU A 198 -16.60 4.74 -22.75
C LEU A 198 -17.29 4.81 -21.38
N TYR A 199 -17.36 5.99 -20.77
CA TYR A 199 -18.09 6.20 -19.52
C TYR A 199 -19.58 6.53 -19.73
N GLY A 200 -20.07 6.48 -20.96
CA GLY A 200 -21.45 6.84 -21.31
C GLY A 200 -21.64 8.37 -21.38
N SER A 201 -22.90 8.82 -21.30
CA SER A 201 -23.22 10.24 -21.28
C SER A 201 -22.89 10.85 -19.91
N ILE A 202 -21.67 11.32 -19.75
CA ILE A 202 -21.31 12.26 -18.71
C ILE A 202 -21.91 13.61 -19.06
N ASP A 203 -22.20 14.45 -18.06
CA ASP A 203 -22.71 15.80 -18.25
C ASP A 203 -22.06 16.46 -19.49
N PRO A 204 -22.83 16.82 -20.52
CA PRO A 204 -22.28 17.38 -21.77
C PRO A 204 -21.50 18.67 -21.56
N ASN A 205 -21.61 19.30 -20.40
CA ASN A 205 -20.87 20.51 -20.03
C ASN A 205 -19.55 20.23 -19.31
N LYS A 206 -19.21 18.96 -19.03
CA LYS A 206 -17.97 18.57 -18.35
C LYS A 206 -17.11 17.72 -19.28
N SER A 207 -15.96 18.26 -19.64
CA SER A 207 -14.93 17.55 -20.41
C SER A 207 -13.96 16.76 -19.54
N GLU A 208 -13.96 16.97 -18.22
CA GLU A 208 -13.02 16.37 -17.28
C GLU A 208 -13.71 15.48 -16.25
N ILE A 209 -13.02 14.46 -15.79
CA ILE A 209 -13.39 13.63 -14.65
C ILE A 209 -12.37 13.89 -13.54
N ASN A 210 -12.84 14.29 -12.37
CA ASN A 210 -11.99 14.49 -11.19
C ASN A 210 -12.71 13.93 -9.96
N ASP A 211 -12.44 12.66 -9.70
CA ASP A 211 -13.02 11.93 -8.58
C ASP A 211 -12.05 11.91 -7.41
N HIS A 212 -12.51 12.35 -6.23
CA HIS A 212 -11.70 12.39 -5.04
C HIS A 212 -12.44 11.81 -3.84
N TYR A 213 -11.90 10.73 -3.31
CA TYR A 213 -12.38 10.09 -2.10
C TYR A 213 -11.36 10.22 -0.98
N LYS A 214 -11.82 10.61 0.21
CA LYS A 214 -11.00 10.70 1.41
C LYS A 214 -11.69 10.06 2.60
N PHE A 215 -11.00 9.14 3.24
CA PHE A 215 -11.43 8.44 4.44
C PHE A 215 -10.46 8.69 5.59
N ARG A 216 -10.98 8.88 6.80
CA ARG A 216 -10.19 8.94 8.03
C ARG A 216 -10.85 8.10 9.10
N SER A 217 -10.06 7.30 9.79
CA SER A 217 -10.52 6.45 10.88
C SER A 217 -9.59 6.59 12.08
N LEU A 218 -10.16 6.76 13.25
CA LEU A 218 -9.46 6.71 14.53
C LEU A 218 -10.14 5.67 15.40
N LYS A 219 -9.40 4.62 15.77
CA LYS A 219 -9.89 3.55 16.62
C LYS A 219 -9.06 3.51 17.90
N ASN A 220 -9.73 3.54 19.02
CA ASN A 220 -9.14 3.39 20.34
C ASN A 220 -9.72 2.14 21.00
N LYS A 221 -8.84 1.29 21.56
CA LYS A 221 -9.24 0.07 22.26
C LYS A 221 -8.49 -0.02 23.57
N PHE A 222 -9.23 -0.03 24.67
CA PHE A 222 -8.72 -0.39 26.00
C PHE A 222 -9.13 -1.80 26.33
N SER A 223 -8.24 -2.56 26.96
CA SER A 223 -8.55 -3.92 27.38
C SER A 223 -7.72 -4.32 28.59
N ILE A 224 -8.32 -5.13 29.45
CA ILE A 224 -7.68 -5.74 30.62
C ILE A 224 -7.56 -7.24 30.32
N HIS A 225 -6.38 -7.78 30.48
CA HIS A 225 -6.10 -9.18 30.28
C HIS A 225 -5.53 -9.80 31.58
N THR A 226 -6.04 -10.95 31.93
CA THR A 226 -5.51 -11.75 33.04
C THR A 226 -4.81 -13.00 32.49
N LYS A 227 -3.68 -13.35 33.08
CA LYS A 227 -2.96 -14.58 32.77
C LYS A 227 -2.56 -15.24 34.08
N THR A 228 -2.88 -16.52 34.24
CA THR A 228 -2.39 -17.35 35.32
C THR A 228 -1.03 -17.95 34.94
N LYS A 229 -0.05 -17.88 35.84
CA LYS A 229 1.28 -18.48 35.66
C LYS A 229 1.24 -19.99 35.80
#